data_50f14790a907461a5f443ee76e6357ec
#
_entry.id   50f14790a907461a5f443ee76e6357ec
#
_cell.length_a   1.000
_cell.length_b   1.000
_cell.length_c   1.000
_cell.angle_alpha   90.00
_cell.angle_beta   90.00
_cell.angle_gamma   90.00
#
_symmetry.space_group_name_H-M   'P 1'
#
loop_
_entity.id
_entity.type
_entity.pdbx_description
1 polymer ?
#
loop_
_entity_poly.entity_id
_entity_poly.type
_entity_poly.pdbx_seq_one_letter_code
_entity_poly.pdbx_strand_id
1 'polypeptide(L)'
;MPSVKQVQVTFDCADPERVARFWSEVLGYEHQGRSCVDPSGVGPRLYFQRVPESKVVKNRVHLDVRVGTGLIGDERLEALETECARLVALGAVRVQLLRADGINESCLVMQDIEGNEFCLD
;
A
#
# COMPACT_ATOMS: atom_id res chain seq x y z
N MET A 1 29.72 -12.69 -7.57
CA MET A 1 28.30 -12.53 -7.17
C MET A 1 28.09 -11.19 -6.52
N PRO A 2 27.12 -10.39 -6.94
CA PRO A 2 26.78 -9.18 -6.22
C PRO A 2 26.17 -9.53 -4.85
N SER A 3 26.41 -8.68 -3.88
CA SER A 3 25.77 -8.83 -2.57
C SER A 3 24.30 -8.41 -2.64
N VAL A 4 23.50 -8.95 -1.73
CA VAL A 4 22.10 -8.55 -1.60
C VAL A 4 22.03 -7.09 -1.13
N LYS A 5 21.13 -6.32 -1.73
CA LYS A 5 20.90 -4.92 -1.35
C LYS A 5 19.50 -4.80 -0.75
N GLN A 6 19.36 -3.95 0.24
CA GLN A 6 18.07 -3.54 0.73
C GLN A 6 17.56 -2.38 -0.10
N VAL A 7 16.24 -2.21 -0.13
CA VAL A 7 15.61 -1.09 -0.84
C VAL A 7 14.81 -0.24 0.12
N GLN A 8 14.69 1.03 -0.20
CA GLN A 8 13.74 1.96 0.39
C GLN A 8 12.74 2.33 -0.69
N VAL A 9 11.48 2.48 -0.32
CA VAL A 9 10.45 2.93 -1.26
C VAL A 9 10.20 4.41 -0.99
N THR A 10 10.29 5.24 -2.02
CA THR A 10 10.01 6.66 -1.91
C THR A 10 8.78 6.99 -2.74
N PHE A 11 7.81 7.67 -2.11
CA PHE A 11 6.62 8.18 -2.78
C PHE A 11 6.82 9.67 -3.03
N ASP A 12 6.58 10.10 -4.24
CA ASP A 12 6.44 11.53 -4.55
C ASP A 12 5.02 11.96 -4.22
N CYS A 13 4.85 13.08 -3.55
CA CYS A 13 3.54 13.50 -3.05
C CYS A 13 3.48 15.00 -2.80
N ALA A 14 2.29 15.51 -2.53
CA ALA A 14 2.08 16.91 -2.19
C ALA A 14 2.24 17.17 -0.70
N ASP A 15 1.78 16.25 0.15
CA ASP A 15 1.81 16.41 1.61
C ASP A 15 2.49 15.20 2.27
N PRO A 16 3.83 15.21 2.36
CA PRO A 16 4.59 14.04 2.84
C PRO A 16 4.18 13.51 4.20
N GLU A 17 3.97 14.38 5.19
CA GLU A 17 3.65 13.92 6.54
C GLU A 17 2.28 13.27 6.59
N ARG A 18 1.31 13.80 5.85
CA ARG A 18 -0.03 13.24 5.79
C ARG A 18 -0.03 11.86 5.14
N VAL A 19 0.70 11.71 4.03
CA VAL A 19 0.80 10.43 3.33
C VAL A 19 1.58 9.42 4.16
N ALA A 20 2.64 9.85 4.85
CA ALA A 20 3.39 8.98 5.75
C ALA A 20 2.50 8.45 6.87
N ARG A 21 1.68 9.31 7.45
CA ARG A 21 0.75 8.90 8.51
C ARG A 21 -0.26 7.87 8.00
N PHE A 22 -0.80 8.10 6.81
CA PHE A 22 -1.71 7.13 6.19
C PHE A 22 -1.04 5.77 5.99
N TRP A 23 0.15 5.73 5.41
CA TRP A 23 0.85 4.47 5.15
C TRP A 23 1.31 3.78 6.43
N SER A 24 1.61 4.51 7.48
CA SER A 24 1.88 3.91 8.79
C SER A 24 0.67 3.13 9.30
N GLU A 25 -0.54 3.68 9.12
CA GLU A 25 -1.77 2.99 9.49
C GLU A 25 -2.05 1.77 8.59
N VAL A 26 -1.73 1.87 7.29
CA VAL A 26 -1.92 0.76 6.36
C VAL A 26 -1.04 -0.43 6.75
N LEU A 27 0.23 -0.17 7.03
CA LEU A 27 1.24 -1.22 7.20
C LEU A 27 1.49 -1.60 8.67
N GLY A 28 0.94 -0.84 9.62
CA GLY A 28 1.30 -1.01 11.02
C GLY A 28 2.73 -0.57 11.30
N TYR A 29 3.25 0.34 10.49
CA TYR A 29 4.58 0.90 10.66
C TYR A 29 4.58 2.05 11.64
N GLU A 30 5.76 2.35 12.16
CA GLU A 30 5.97 3.51 13.04
C GLU A 30 6.15 4.77 12.19
N HIS A 31 5.35 5.80 12.45
CA HIS A 31 5.42 7.07 11.75
C HIS A 31 6.54 7.94 12.33
N GLN A 32 7.43 8.43 11.46
CA GLN A 32 8.56 9.30 11.82
C GLN A 32 8.65 10.45 10.82
N GLY A 33 7.87 11.51 11.03
CA GLY A 33 7.89 12.68 10.15
C GLY A 33 7.45 12.35 8.74
N ARG A 34 8.39 12.38 7.79
CA ARG A 34 8.14 12.09 6.37
C ARG A 34 8.44 10.64 6.02
N SER A 35 8.55 9.77 7.00
CA SER A 35 8.82 8.36 6.76
C SER A 35 7.99 7.48 7.64
N CYS A 36 7.91 6.21 7.28
CA CYS A 36 7.43 5.18 8.16
C CYS A 36 8.36 3.97 8.09
N VAL A 37 8.51 3.34 9.24
CA VAL A 37 9.51 2.31 9.46
C VAL A 37 8.86 1.10 10.11
N ASP A 38 9.19 -0.08 9.61
CA ASP A 38 8.76 -1.34 10.22
C ASP A 38 9.49 -1.50 11.56
N PRO A 39 8.77 -1.50 12.69
CA PRO A 39 9.42 -1.64 13.99
C PRO A 39 10.13 -2.99 14.18
N SER A 40 9.77 -4.02 13.39
CA SER A 40 10.46 -5.31 13.41
C SER A 40 11.76 -5.29 12.60
N GLY A 41 11.98 -4.28 11.76
CA GLY A 41 13.19 -4.16 10.95
C GLY A 41 13.22 -5.04 9.71
N VAL A 42 12.12 -5.72 9.39
CA VAL A 42 12.07 -6.67 8.27
C VAL A 42 11.65 -6.00 6.97
N GLY A 43 10.62 -5.17 7.02
CA GLY A 43 10.09 -4.52 5.83
C GLY A 43 10.90 -3.29 5.41
N PRO A 44 10.71 -2.83 4.16
CA PRO A 44 11.43 -1.66 3.67
C PRO A 44 10.91 -0.39 4.34
N ARG A 45 11.82 0.57 4.55
CA ARG A 45 11.45 1.91 4.98
C ARG A 45 10.71 2.60 3.83
N LEU A 46 9.62 3.33 4.15
CA LEU A 46 8.96 4.19 3.19
C LEU A 46 9.32 5.65 3.50
N TYR A 47 9.66 6.39 2.47
CA TYR A 47 9.93 7.82 2.56
C TYR A 47 8.99 8.57 1.63
N PHE A 48 8.59 9.79 2.04
CA PHE A 48 7.61 10.58 1.29
C PHE A 48 8.24 11.93 0.98
N GLN A 49 8.39 12.22 -0.31
CA GLN A 49 9.10 13.39 -0.81
C GLN A 49 8.13 14.34 -1.49
N ARG A 50 8.17 15.60 -1.07
CA ARG A 50 7.34 16.63 -1.70
C ARG A 50 7.85 16.90 -3.11
N VAL A 51 6.91 16.90 -4.08
CA VAL A 51 7.17 17.28 -5.45
C VAL A 51 6.08 18.23 -5.91
N PRO A 52 6.37 19.16 -6.86
CA PRO A 52 5.36 20.12 -7.34
C PRO A 52 4.36 19.47 -8.30
N GLU A 53 4.73 18.38 -8.98
CA GLU A 53 3.88 17.77 -9.98
C GLU A 53 2.76 16.97 -9.29
N SER A 54 1.52 17.14 -9.77
CA SER A 54 0.41 16.31 -9.34
C SER A 54 0.46 14.97 -10.06
N LYS A 55 -0.17 13.96 -9.44
CA LYS A 55 -0.29 12.65 -10.07
C LYS A 55 -1.34 12.68 -11.17
N VAL A 56 -0.94 12.31 -12.39
CA VAL A 56 -1.81 12.32 -13.57
C VAL A 56 -2.07 10.92 -14.10
N VAL A 57 -1.01 10.11 -14.25
CA VAL A 57 -1.13 8.76 -14.81
C VAL A 57 -1.03 7.72 -13.71
N LYS A 58 -1.54 6.51 -14.01
CA LYS A 58 -1.46 5.39 -13.08
C LYS A 58 0.00 5.05 -12.78
N ASN A 59 0.28 4.63 -11.53
CA ASN A 59 1.60 4.13 -11.15
C ASN A 59 2.04 3.01 -12.08
N ARG A 60 3.33 2.95 -12.37
CA ARG A 60 3.93 1.81 -13.08
C ARG A 60 4.43 0.75 -12.10
N VAL A 61 4.62 1.12 -10.83
CA VAL A 61 4.95 0.20 -9.74
C VAL A 61 3.91 0.41 -8.65
N HIS A 62 3.34 -0.66 -8.13
CA HIS A 62 2.42 -0.57 -6.99
C HIS A 62 2.83 -1.55 -5.90
N LEU A 63 2.50 -1.22 -4.67
CA LEU A 63 2.73 -2.10 -3.53
C LEU A 63 1.54 -3.05 -3.39
N ASP A 64 1.83 -4.31 -3.09
CA ASP A 64 0.82 -5.28 -2.70
C ASP A 64 0.90 -5.43 -1.18
N VAL A 65 -0.15 -4.99 -0.51
CA VAL A 65 -0.25 -5.11 0.94
C VAL A 65 -0.87 -6.47 1.24
N ARG A 66 -0.10 -7.35 1.89
CA ARG A 66 -0.45 -8.76 2.07
C ARG A 66 -1.43 -8.91 3.23
N VAL A 67 -2.70 -9.09 2.90
CA VAL A 67 -3.80 -9.17 3.88
C VAL A 67 -4.40 -10.57 3.90
N GLY A 68 -4.49 -11.21 2.74
CA GLY A 68 -5.16 -12.49 2.57
C GLY A 68 -4.21 -13.68 2.43
N THR A 69 -2.95 -13.55 2.85
CA THR A 69 -1.97 -14.63 2.73
C THR A 69 -2.47 -15.89 3.40
N GLY A 70 -2.46 -17.00 2.65
CA GLY A 70 -2.91 -18.29 3.15
C GLY A 70 -4.41 -18.49 3.11
N LEU A 71 -5.18 -17.49 2.70
CA LEU A 71 -6.64 -17.60 2.57
C LEU A 71 -7.05 -17.75 1.10
N ILE A 72 -8.16 -18.46 0.88
CA ILE A 72 -8.73 -18.66 -0.45
C ILE A 72 -10.24 -18.43 -0.40
N GLY A 73 -10.86 -18.28 -1.57
CA GLY A 73 -12.30 -18.19 -1.71
C GLY A 73 -12.92 -17.05 -0.89
N ASP A 74 -14.05 -17.34 -0.27
CA ASP A 74 -14.83 -16.32 0.45
C ASP A 74 -14.10 -15.75 1.67
N GLU A 75 -13.33 -16.58 2.37
CA GLU A 75 -12.53 -16.08 3.51
C GLU A 75 -11.53 -15.04 3.08
N ARG A 76 -10.88 -15.26 1.94
CA ARG A 76 -9.94 -14.28 1.39
C ARG A 76 -10.66 -12.99 0.97
N LEU A 77 -11.78 -13.12 0.26
CA LEU A 77 -12.57 -11.94 -0.16
C LEU A 77 -13.02 -11.13 1.05
N GLU A 78 -13.47 -11.80 2.11
CA GLU A 78 -13.89 -11.12 3.34
C GLU A 78 -12.73 -10.36 3.98
N ALA A 79 -11.55 -10.97 4.04
CA ALA A 79 -10.37 -10.32 4.60
C ALA A 79 -10.01 -9.06 3.80
N LEU A 80 -10.02 -9.15 2.46
CA LEU A 80 -9.74 -8.01 1.59
C LEU A 80 -10.77 -6.89 1.77
N GLU A 81 -12.05 -7.22 1.79
CA GLU A 81 -13.11 -6.21 1.93
C GLU A 81 -13.13 -5.57 3.32
N THR A 82 -12.83 -6.34 4.36
CA THR A 82 -12.75 -5.80 5.73
C THR A 82 -11.62 -4.78 5.84
N GLU A 83 -10.46 -5.12 5.30
CA GLU A 83 -9.33 -4.17 5.31
C GLU A 83 -9.62 -2.97 4.41
N CYS A 84 -10.23 -3.19 3.27
CA CYS A 84 -10.64 -2.11 2.39
C CYS A 84 -11.52 -1.10 3.13
N ALA A 85 -12.52 -1.56 3.87
CA ALA A 85 -13.42 -0.68 4.63
C ALA A 85 -12.64 0.12 5.69
N ARG A 86 -11.69 -0.52 6.37
CA ARG A 86 -10.84 0.17 7.34
C ARG A 86 -10.03 1.30 6.69
N LEU A 87 -9.45 1.03 5.53
CA LEU A 87 -8.61 2.01 4.83
C LEU A 87 -9.43 3.13 4.19
N VAL A 88 -10.63 2.82 3.69
CA VAL A 88 -11.56 3.85 3.18
C VAL A 88 -11.91 4.84 4.29
N ALA A 89 -12.11 4.35 5.51
CA ALA A 89 -12.36 5.23 6.66
C ALA A 89 -11.17 6.15 6.97
N LEU A 90 -9.97 5.79 6.53
CA LEU A 90 -8.76 6.61 6.67
C LEU A 90 -8.51 7.52 5.47
N GLY A 91 -9.35 7.46 4.44
CA GLY A 91 -9.26 8.33 3.26
C GLY A 91 -8.84 7.66 1.97
N ALA A 92 -8.59 6.35 1.97
CA ALA A 92 -8.29 5.62 0.75
C ALA A 92 -9.52 5.51 -0.14
N VAL A 93 -9.30 5.22 -1.41
CA VAL A 93 -10.38 5.01 -2.39
C VAL A 93 -10.36 3.56 -2.86
N ARG A 94 -11.53 2.91 -2.82
CA ARG A 94 -11.69 1.58 -3.39
C ARG A 94 -11.86 1.71 -4.90
N VAL A 95 -11.04 1.01 -5.67
CA VAL A 95 -11.13 1.07 -7.14
C VAL A 95 -11.90 -0.12 -7.68
N GLN A 96 -11.41 -1.35 -7.49
CA GLN A 96 -12.13 -2.53 -7.94
C GLN A 96 -11.59 -3.81 -7.31
N LEU A 97 -12.47 -4.78 -7.16
CA LEU A 97 -12.11 -6.13 -6.78
C LEU A 97 -11.82 -6.94 -8.04
N LEU A 98 -10.66 -7.58 -8.10
CA LEU A 98 -10.30 -8.52 -9.16
C LEU A 98 -10.39 -9.93 -8.57
N ARG A 99 -11.32 -10.73 -9.08
CA ARG A 99 -11.52 -12.09 -8.57
C ARG A 99 -10.45 -13.03 -9.11
N ALA A 100 -10.23 -14.13 -8.39
CA ALA A 100 -9.29 -15.16 -8.83
C ALA A 100 -9.65 -15.66 -10.24
N ASP A 101 -8.62 -15.83 -11.08
CA ASP A 101 -8.80 -16.19 -12.49
C ASP A 101 -8.08 -17.48 -12.89
N GLY A 102 -7.58 -18.25 -11.91
CA GLY A 102 -6.86 -19.49 -12.14
C GLY A 102 -5.34 -19.30 -12.31
N ILE A 103 -4.90 -18.06 -12.51
CA ILE A 103 -3.47 -17.71 -12.56
C ILE A 103 -3.11 -16.86 -11.35
N ASN A 104 -3.92 -15.86 -11.07
CA ASN A 104 -3.76 -14.97 -9.92
C ASN A 104 -4.89 -15.15 -8.93
N GLU A 105 -4.58 -15.07 -7.65
CA GLU A 105 -5.57 -14.98 -6.60
C GLU A 105 -6.28 -13.63 -6.66
N SER A 106 -7.40 -13.52 -5.95
CA SER A 106 -8.15 -12.28 -5.86
C SER A 106 -7.31 -11.18 -5.22
N CYS A 107 -7.51 -9.95 -5.67
CA CYS A 107 -6.91 -8.78 -5.07
C CYS A 107 -7.85 -7.60 -5.17
N LEU A 108 -7.66 -6.60 -4.33
CA LEU A 108 -8.51 -5.42 -4.30
C LEU A 108 -7.66 -4.19 -4.59
N VAL A 109 -7.92 -3.54 -5.72
CA VAL A 109 -7.17 -2.36 -6.14
C VAL A 109 -7.71 -1.14 -5.40
N MET A 110 -6.82 -0.34 -4.84
CA MET A 110 -7.14 0.87 -4.09
C MET A 110 -6.25 2.02 -4.51
N GLN A 111 -6.59 3.21 -4.04
CA GLN A 111 -5.73 4.38 -4.13
C GLN A 111 -5.52 4.95 -2.74
N ASP A 112 -4.33 5.44 -2.47
CA ASP A 112 -4.05 6.14 -1.22
C ASP A 112 -4.67 7.53 -1.23
N ILE A 113 -4.42 8.32 -0.19
CA ILE A 113 -5.06 9.63 -0.02
C ILE A 113 -4.60 10.67 -1.05
N GLU A 114 -3.59 10.36 -1.85
CA GLU A 114 -3.15 11.24 -2.96
C GLU A 114 -3.30 10.54 -4.32
N GLY A 115 -4.02 9.44 -4.39
CA GLY A 115 -4.32 8.77 -5.64
C GLY A 115 -3.28 7.76 -6.10
N ASN A 116 -2.29 7.41 -5.28
CA ASN A 116 -1.33 6.37 -5.63
C ASN A 116 -1.99 5.01 -5.52
N GLU A 117 -1.93 4.22 -6.61
CA GLU A 117 -2.55 2.89 -6.63
C GLU A 117 -1.74 1.88 -5.82
N PHE A 118 -2.44 1.04 -5.09
CA PHE A 118 -1.88 -0.13 -4.40
C PHE A 118 -2.94 -1.21 -4.35
N CYS A 119 -2.55 -2.43 -3.99
CA CYS A 119 -3.46 -3.55 -3.90
C CYS A 119 -3.43 -4.16 -2.51
N LEU A 120 -4.59 -4.68 -2.10
CA LEU A 120 -4.70 -5.61 -0.98
C LEU A 120 -4.73 -7.02 -1.58
N ASP A 121 -3.84 -7.91 -1.12
CA ASP A 121 -3.82 -9.28 -1.62
C ASP A 121 -3.49 -10.33 -0.57
#